data_33be58d56dbc29dd66b1194d78184cff
#
_entry.id   33be58d56dbc29dd66b1194d78184cff
#
_cell.length_a   1.000
_cell.length_b   1.000
_cell.length_c   1.000
_cell.angle_alpha   90.00
_cell.angle_beta   90.00
_cell.angle_gamma   90.00
#
_symmetry.space_group_name_H-M   'P 1'
#
loop_
_entity.id
_entity.type
_entity.pdbx_description
1 polymer ?
#
loop_
_entity_poly.entity_id
_entity_poly.type
_entity_poly.pdbx_seq_one_letter_code
_entity_poly.pdbx_strand_id
1 'polypeptide(L)'
;MTLKELAELANVSVSTVSRVINKNDIYSASNDTREKIWRLVRETNYVPNVAAQNLKHGKIDSNVKKHSISCVFARTPDGSSDPFFSLIFQAIEHEAIKRGCNVAGVFSALDLSRGDNYEDILLPNPDGIILLGRYSKSLLRYLSSRCKNIVYTGLNKIQDDYDQIICDGYAAAQAAVKHLHFLGHTGIGYIGEMSNEARYRGYYDCLLQLKIPINKNHIIDTTQSIKGGYESGLKILTTSSQPPTAIFCANDITAIGVIKALEDSKVKIPADISVISIDNIEMCQFVSPLLTSIDIPKEDLGRFAVRTLLDRIDGDHRITIKIEVPFKLINRESCARIKT
;
A
#
# COMPACT_ATOMS: atom_id res chain seq x y z
N MET A 1 29.47 -8.00 13.51
CA MET A 1 30.57 -8.42 12.61
C MET A 1 30.87 -7.30 11.62
N THR A 2 32.13 -7.06 11.32
CA THR A 2 32.64 -6.06 10.37
C THR A 2 33.06 -6.70 9.06
N LEU A 3 33.14 -5.89 7.99
CA LEU A 3 33.63 -6.37 6.68
C LEU A 3 35.08 -6.91 6.77
N LYS A 4 35.88 -6.40 7.71
CA LYS A 4 37.25 -6.82 7.95
C LYS A 4 37.29 -8.22 8.60
N GLU A 5 36.50 -8.47 9.61
CA GLU A 5 36.35 -9.77 10.27
C GLU A 5 35.86 -10.84 9.27
N LEU A 6 34.90 -10.47 8.39
CA LEU A 6 34.39 -11.36 7.35
C LEU A 6 35.49 -11.72 6.32
N ALA A 7 36.36 -10.75 5.98
CA ALA A 7 37.49 -10.97 5.08
C ALA A 7 38.55 -11.92 5.67
N GLU A 8 38.83 -11.77 6.97
CA GLU A 8 39.72 -12.64 7.73
C GLU A 8 39.16 -14.07 7.77
N LEU A 9 37.88 -14.28 8.07
CA LEU A 9 37.23 -15.59 8.09
C LEU A 9 37.20 -16.26 6.68
N ALA A 10 36.99 -15.45 5.66
CA ALA A 10 37.02 -15.93 4.27
C ALA A 10 38.43 -16.19 3.75
N ASN A 11 39.48 -15.69 4.43
CA ASN A 11 40.88 -15.67 4.04
C ASN A 11 41.10 -14.98 2.67
N VAL A 12 40.50 -13.81 2.50
CA VAL A 12 40.61 -12.96 1.31
C VAL A 12 40.75 -11.51 1.67
N SER A 13 41.09 -10.66 0.69
CA SER A 13 41.17 -9.22 0.95
C SER A 13 39.76 -8.59 1.24
N VAL A 14 39.73 -7.54 2.05
CA VAL A 14 38.53 -6.77 2.31
C VAL A 14 37.91 -6.24 1.00
N SER A 15 38.74 -5.89 0.03
CA SER A 15 38.29 -5.45 -1.30
C SER A 15 37.59 -6.57 -2.11
N THR A 16 38.06 -7.82 -1.96
CA THR A 16 37.40 -8.98 -2.59
C THR A 16 36.03 -9.22 -2.00
N VAL A 17 35.91 -9.25 -0.66
CA VAL A 17 34.62 -9.39 0.01
C VAL A 17 33.67 -8.25 -0.36
N SER A 18 34.16 -7.02 -0.37
CA SER A 18 33.36 -5.84 -0.75
C SER A 18 32.83 -5.93 -2.19
N ARG A 19 33.62 -6.39 -3.15
CA ARG A 19 33.15 -6.55 -4.54
C ARG A 19 32.13 -7.66 -4.69
N VAL A 20 32.33 -8.78 -4.02
CA VAL A 20 31.39 -9.90 -4.05
C VAL A 20 30.05 -9.52 -3.45
N ILE A 21 30.04 -8.84 -2.29
CA ILE A 21 28.80 -8.50 -1.60
C ILE A 21 28.06 -7.31 -2.24
N ASN A 22 28.81 -6.25 -2.64
CA ASN A 22 28.21 -4.98 -3.02
C ASN A 22 28.02 -4.79 -4.53
N LYS A 23 28.84 -5.45 -5.37
CA LYS A 23 28.78 -5.29 -6.83
C LYS A 23 28.32 -6.54 -7.56
N ASN A 24 28.11 -7.63 -6.86
CA ASN A 24 27.83 -8.95 -7.43
C ASN A 24 28.75 -9.27 -8.64
N ASP A 25 30.00 -8.82 -8.55
CA ASP A 25 30.98 -8.90 -9.64
C ASP A 25 31.46 -10.34 -9.78
N ILE A 26 31.01 -10.98 -10.84
CA ILE A 26 31.28 -12.39 -11.14
C ILE A 26 32.78 -12.66 -11.35
N TYR A 27 33.54 -11.64 -11.75
CA TYR A 27 34.96 -11.75 -12.08
C TYR A 27 35.89 -11.40 -10.90
N SER A 28 35.36 -10.96 -9.76
CA SER A 28 36.18 -10.50 -8.65
C SER A 28 36.77 -11.60 -7.76
N ALA A 29 36.28 -12.84 -7.89
CA ALA A 29 36.77 -14.02 -7.16
C ALA A 29 36.28 -15.29 -7.83
N SER A 30 36.99 -16.44 -7.55
CA SER A 30 36.54 -17.76 -8.00
C SER A 30 35.17 -18.13 -7.44
N ASN A 31 34.45 -19.04 -8.11
CA ASN A 31 33.13 -19.49 -7.64
C ASN A 31 33.21 -20.04 -6.21
N ASP A 32 34.22 -20.84 -5.87
CA ASP A 32 34.40 -21.39 -4.53
C ASP A 32 34.58 -20.29 -3.47
N THR A 33 35.34 -19.25 -3.81
CA THR A 33 35.55 -18.10 -2.91
C THR A 33 34.26 -17.29 -2.72
N ARG A 34 33.50 -17.13 -3.78
CA ARG A 34 32.18 -16.42 -3.69
C ARG A 34 31.20 -17.20 -2.84
N GLU A 35 31.09 -18.53 -3.06
CA GLU A 35 30.22 -19.37 -2.24
C GLU A 35 30.61 -19.36 -0.76
N LYS A 36 31.94 -19.40 -0.48
CA LYS A 36 32.46 -19.27 0.88
C LYS A 36 32.06 -17.96 1.52
N ILE A 37 32.21 -16.83 0.81
CA ILE A 37 31.83 -15.50 1.32
C ILE A 37 30.31 -15.45 1.60
N TRP A 38 29.48 -15.90 0.68
CA TRP A 38 28.02 -15.88 0.86
C TRP A 38 27.56 -16.83 1.96
N ARG A 39 28.23 -17.94 2.19
CA ARG A 39 27.97 -18.84 3.32
C ARG A 39 28.27 -18.13 4.63
N LEU A 40 29.42 -17.50 4.77
CA LEU A 40 29.80 -16.73 5.97
C LEU A 40 28.86 -15.55 6.23
N VAL A 41 28.41 -14.85 5.19
CA VAL A 41 27.39 -13.79 5.31
C VAL A 41 26.10 -14.33 5.93
N ARG A 42 25.62 -15.50 5.48
CA ARG A 42 24.41 -16.14 6.04
C ARG A 42 24.62 -16.62 7.48
N GLU A 43 25.72 -17.29 7.75
CA GLU A 43 26.04 -17.86 9.09
C GLU A 43 26.21 -16.77 10.15
N THR A 44 26.68 -15.61 9.75
CA THR A 44 27.03 -14.51 10.66
C THR A 44 25.99 -13.40 10.70
N ASN A 45 24.90 -13.50 9.92
CA ASN A 45 23.91 -12.46 9.72
C ASN A 45 24.54 -11.08 9.44
N TYR A 46 25.62 -11.07 8.64
CA TYR A 46 26.30 -9.83 8.31
C TYR A 46 25.43 -8.95 7.41
N VAL A 47 25.14 -7.73 7.86
CA VAL A 47 24.46 -6.70 7.07
C VAL A 47 25.49 -5.62 6.69
N PRO A 48 25.67 -5.32 5.37
CA PRO A 48 26.57 -4.27 4.93
C PRO A 48 26.19 -2.92 5.54
N ASN A 49 27.16 -2.23 6.18
CA ASN A 49 26.94 -0.89 6.68
C ASN A 49 27.02 0.12 5.53
N VAL A 50 25.87 0.51 5.01
CA VAL A 50 25.72 1.45 3.88
C VAL A 50 26.30 2.83 4.22
N ALA A 51 26.22 3.27 5.47
CA ALA A 51 26.80 4.54 5.92
C ALA A 51 28.34 4.54 5.84
N ALA A 52 28.99 3.41 6.20
CA ALA A 52 30.44 3.27 6.09
C ALA A 52 30.92 3.14 4.63
N GLN A 53 30.09 2.62 3.73
CA GLN A 53 30.38 2.53 2.31
C GLN A 53 30.35 3.90 1.62
N ASN A 54 29.35 4.72 1.94
CA ASN A 54 29.21 6.07 1.40
C ASN A 54 30.38 6.98 1.84
N LEU A 55 30.90 6.81 3.06
CA LEU A 55 32.09 7.50 3.56
C LEU A 55 33.38 7.12 2.77
N LYS A 56 33.49 5.86 2.32
CA LYS A 56 34.71 5.37 1.64
C LYS A 56 34.78 5.73 0.17
N HIS A 57 33.66 6.01 -0.48
CA HIS A 57 33.58 6.33 -1.91
C HIS A 57 33.72 7.81 -2.24
N GLY A 58 33.97 8.69 -1.26
CA GLY A 58 34.22 10.12 -1.49
C GLY A 58 33.07 10.85 -2.22
N LYS A 59 31.89 10.22 -2.34
CA LYS A 59 30.67 10.81 -2.90
C LYS A 59 29.77 11.36 -1.81
N ILE A 60 30.36 12.03 -0.85
CA ILE A 60 29.61 12.97 -0.02
C ILE A 60 29.96 14.33 -0.61
N ASP A 61 29.14 14.78 -1.53
CA ASP A 61 28.93 16.21 -1.68
C ASP A 61 28.47 16.67 -0.30
N SER A 62 29.41 17.27 0.44
CA SER A 62 29.21 17.72 1.83
C SER A 62 28.18 18.87 1.92
N ASN A 63 27.51 19.21 0.84
CA ASN A 63 26.47 20.24 0.74
C ASN A 63 25.07 19.68 0.44
N VAL A 64 24.87 18.37 0.27
CA VAL A 64 23.50 17.84 0.15
C VAL A 64 22.95 17.73 1.58
N LYS A 65 22.08 18.65 1.97
CA LYS A 65 21.25 18.52 3.18
C LYS A 65 20.56 17.15 3.13
N LYS A 66 20.95 16.23 4.00
CA LYS A 66 20.25 14.96 4.14
C LYS A 66 18.93 15.25 4.86
N HIS A 67 17.85 15.36 4.11
CA HIS A 67 16.53 15.49 4.70
C HIS A 67 16.14 14.21 5.45
N SER A 68 15.41 14.39 6.54
CA SER A 68 14.87 13.34 7.37
C SER A 68 13.35 13.38 7.29
N ILE A 69 12.73 12.33 6.78
CA ILE A 69 11.28 12.23 6.65
C ILE A 69 10.72 11.11 7.53
N SER A 70 9.45 11.23 7.92
CA SER A 70 8.72 10.20 8.64
C SER A 70 7.48 9.77 7.86
N CYS A 71 7.10 8.50 8.00
CA CYS A 71 5.88 7.95 7.43
C CYS A 71 4.88 7.67 8.55
N VAL A 72 3.63 8.06 8.37
CA VAL A 72 2.54 7.80 9.31
C VAL A 72 1.43 7.03 8.61
N PHE A 73 1.19 5.80 9.07
CA PHE A 73 0.07 4.98 8.64
C PHE A 73 -1.17 5.35 9.45
N ALA A 74 -2.19 5.89 8.78
CA ALA A 74 -3.34 6.46 9.48
C ALA A 74 -4.33 5.42 10.00
N ARG A 75 -4.28 4.15 9.55
CA ARG A 75 -5.34 3.17 9.78
C ARG A 75 -4.88 1.78 10.20
N THR A 76 -3.66 1.42 9.97
CA THR A 76 -3.14 0.08 10.28
C THR A 76 -2.32 0.12 11.56
N PRO A 77 -2.51 -0.87 12.47
CA PRO A 77 -1.66 -0.99 13.66
C PRO A 77 -0.20 -1.17 13.28
N ASP A 78 -0.01 -1.81 12.15
CA ASP A 78 1.27 -2.17 11.57
C ASP A 78 1.17 -1.95 10.06
N GLY A 79 1.82 -0.90 9.57
CA GLY A 79 1.84 -0.59 8.12
C GLY A 79 2.45 -1.69 7.27
N SER A 80 3.19 -2.63 7.90
CA SER A 80 3.79 -3.77 7.22
C SER A 80 2.81 -4.92 6.99
N SER A 81 1.72 -5.01 7.75
CA SER A 81 0.74 -6.09 7.64
C SER A 81 -0.28 -5.92 6.51
N ASP A 82 -0.42 -4.70 5.98
CA ASP A 82 -1.30 -4.42 4.84
C ASP A 82 -0.47 -4.39 3.54
N PRO A 83 -0.66 -5.37 2.62
CA PRO A 83 0.12 -5.46 1.38
C PRO A 83 0.04 -4.22 0.50
N PHE A 84 -1.08 -3.50 0.48
CA PHE A 84 -1.24 -2.27 -0.28
C PHE A 84 -0.32 -1.15 0.25
N PHE A 85 -0.37 -0.90 1.55
CA PHE A 85 0.45 0.14 2.16
C PHE A 85 1.93 -0.24 2.23
N SER A 86 2.26 -1.53 2.41
CA SER A 86 3.64 -2.03 2.38
C SER A 86 4.33 -1.72 1.05
N LEU A 87 3.64 -1.91 -0.08
CA LEU A 87 4.19 -1.62 -1.40
C LEU A 87 4.39 -0.12 -1.63
N ILE A 88 3.47 0.73 -1.16
CA ILE A 88 3.64 2.19 -1.22
C ILE A 88 4.86 2.59 -0.37
N PHE A 89 4.99 2.02 0.82
CA PHE A 89 6.10 2.31 1.73
C PHE A 89 7.45 1.88 1.16
N GLN A 90 7.55 0.69 0.56
CA GLN A 90 8.75 0.25 -0.15
C GLN A 90 9.15 1.23 -1.27
N ALA A 91 8.19 1.76 -2.02
CA ALA A 91 8.45 2.76 -3.04
C ALA A 91 8.93 4.10 -2.44
N ILE A 92 8.38 4.49 -1.27
CA ILE A 92 8.86 5.66 -0.51
C ILE A 92 10.30 5.46 -0.08
N GLU A 93 10.65 4.33 0.55
CA GLU A 93 12.02 4.04 0.98
C GLU A 93 13.00 4.05 -0.19
N HIS A 94 12.63 3.40 -1.29
CA HIS A 94 13.48 3.33 -2.48
C HIS A 94 13.75 4.72 -3.08
N GLU A 95 12.70 5.55 -3.25
CA GLU A 95 12.88 6.92 -3.79
C GLU A 95 13.62 7.83 -2.81
N ALA A 96 13.37 7.69 -1.49
CA ALA A 96 14.10 8.45 -0.47
C ALA A 96 15.60 8.14 -0.50
N ILE A 97 15.99 6.87 -0.52
CA ILE A 97 17.38 6.44 -0.64
C ILE A 97 18.02 6.99 -1.92
N LYS A 98 17.32 6.91 -3.05
CA LYS A 98 17.79 7.42 -4.35
C LYS A 98 18.07 8.91 -4.31
N ARG A 99 17.34 9.67 -3.51
CA ARG A 99 17.48 11.14 -3.36
C ARG A 99 18.33 11.56 -2.17
N GLY A 100 18.99 10.61 -1.49
CA GLY A 100 19.83 10.88 -0.32
C GLY A 100 19.05 11.34 0.92
N CYS A 101 17.73 11.08 0.94
CA CYS A 101 16.85 11.34 2.07
C CYS A 101 16.81 10.14 3.01
N ASN A 102 16.70 10.39 4.32
CA ASN A 102 16.56 9.35 5.33
C ASN A 102 15.11 9.21 5.79
N VAL A 103 14.57 7.98 5.80
CA VAL A 103 13.30 7.68 6.47
C VAL A 103 13.62 7.41 7.94
N ALA A 104 13.44 8.43 8.80
CA ALA A 104 13.85 8.40 10.21
C ALA A 104 12.85 7.68 11.11
N GLY A 105 11.61 7.53 10.69
CA GLY A 105 10.59 6.87 11.50
C GLY A 105 9.38 6.42 10.69
N VAL A 106 8.79 5.32 11.16
CA VAL A 106 7.54 4.75 10.65
C VAL A 106 6.61 4.58 11.84
N PHE A 107 5.43 5.17 11.78
CA PHE A 107 4.50 5.22 12.88
C PHE A 107 3.11 4.79 12.44
N SER A 108 2.40 4.08 13.31
CA SER A 108 0.97 3.86 13.17
C SER A 108 0.19 4.91 13.96
N ALA A 109 -0.85 5.47 13.37
CA ALA A 109 -1.74 6.38 14.09
C ALA A 109 -2.47 5.69 15.26
N LEU A 110 -2.61 4.37 15.22
CA LEU A 110 -3.21 3.59 16.32
C LEU A 110 -2.25 3.46 17.50
N ASP A 111 -0.94 3.34 17.24
CA ASP A 111 0.08 3.34 18.28
C ASP A 111 0.27 4.73 18.86
N LEU A 112 0.06 5.75 18.00
CA LEU A 112 0.07 7.16 18.37
C LEU A 112 -1.12 7.55 19.25
N SER A 113 -2.21 6.79 19.23
CA SER A 113 -3.42 7.08 20.00
C SER A 113 -3.56 6.17 21.22
N ARG A 114 -2.93 6.54 22.34
CA ARG A 114 -3.35 6.01 23.65
C ARG A 114 -4.51 6.87 24.18
N GLY A 115 -5.73 6.51 23.76
CA GLY A 115 -6.88 7.37 23.97
C GLY A 115 -6.90 8.54 22.98
N ASP A 116 -7.68 9.57 23.23
CA ASP A 116 -7.79 10.75 22.34
C ASP A 116 -6.57 11.71 22.39
N ASN A 117 -5.47 11.34 23.06
CA ASN A 117 -4.28 12.17 23.26
C ASN A 117 -3.08 11.61 22.48
N TYR A 118 -2.64 12.39 21.48
CA TYR A 118 -1.39 12.14 20.73
C TYR A 118 -0.14 12.72 21.42
N GLU A 119 -0.23 13.13 22.70
CA GLU A 119 0.81 13.93 23.36
C GLU A 119 2.10 13.19 23.70
N ASP A 120 2.07 11.85 23.79
CA ASP A 120 3.19 11.07 24.33
C ASP A 120 4.14 10.47 23.28
N ILE A 121 4.01 10.84 22.00
CA ILE A 121 4.82 10.24 20.97
C ILE A 121 5.82 11.23 20.43
N LEU A 122 7.05 10.98 20.80
CA LEU A 122 8.25 11.60 20.26
C LEU A 122 8.45 11.14 18.81
N LEU A 123 7.69 11.73 17.87
CA LEU A 123 8.17 11.77 16.49
C LEU A 123 9.55 12.45 16.55
N PRO A 124 10.63 11.85 16.06
CA PRO A 124 11.84 12.58 15.80
C PRO A 124 11.44 13.78 14.94
N ASN A 125 11.97 14.98 15.20
CA ASN A 125 11.63 16.19 14.45
C ASN A 125 11.98 15.99 12.97
N PRO A 126 11.10 15.48 12.11
CA PRO A 126 11.40 15.26 10.71
C PRO A 126 11.28 16.56 9.95
N ASP A 127 12.05 16.69 8.86
CA ASP A 127 11.89 17.81 7.92
C ASP A 127 10.56 17.74 7.20
N GLY A 128 9.99 16.52 7.06
CA GLY A 128 8.68 16.29 6.44
C GLY A 128 8.02 14.99 6.84
N ILE A 129 6.69 14.92 6.63
CA ILE A 129 5.86 13.75 6.94
C ILE A 129 5.09 13.31 5.69
N ILE A 130 5.11 11.99 5.41
CA ILE A 130 4.19 11.35 4.46
C ILE A 130 3.10 10.65 5.25
N LEU A 131 1.85 11.08 5.06
CA LEU A 131 0.67 10.52 5.71
C LEU A 131 -0.03 9.55 4.75
N LEU A 132 -0.09 8.27 5.12
CA LEU A 132 -0.65 7.19 4.32
C LEU A 132 -2.05 6.78 4.80
N GLY A 133 -3.01 6.83 3.90
CA GLY A 133 -4.37 6.38 4.17
C GLY A 133 -5.26 7.43 4.86
N ARG A 134 -6.50 7.04 5.17
CA ARG A 134 -7.49 7.94 5.76
C ARG A 134 -7.12 8.30 7.20
N TYR A 135 -7.23 9.55 7.56
CA TYR A 135 -6.88 10.08 8.88
C TYR A 135 -8.06 10.79 9.55
N SER A 136 -7.92 10.97 10.86
CA SER A 136 -8.81 11.83 11.63
C SER A 136 -8.32 13.29 11.63
N LYS A 137 -9.22 14.26 11.81
CA LYS A 137 -8.84 15.67 11.95
C LYS A 137 -7.95 15.93 13.17
N SER A 138 -8.09 15.13 14.24
CA SER A 138 -7.23 15.20 15.43
C SER A 138 -5.80 14.78 15.13
N LEU A 139 -5.60 13.68 14.38
CA LEU A 139 -4.27 13.24 13.93
C LEU A 139 -3.60 14.32 13.08
N LEU A 140 -4.30 14.87 12.11
CA LEU A 140 -3.73 15.88 11.23
C LEU A 140 -3.33 17.14 12.02
N ARG A 141 -4.15 17.61 12.94
CA ARG A 141 -3.81 18.75 13.85
C ARG A 141 -2.54 18.45 14.67
N TYR A 142 -2.42 17.24 15.22
CA TYR A 142 -1.24 16.82 15.93
C TYR A 142 0.01 16.85 15.03
N LEU A 143 -0.05 16.21 13.86
CA LEU A 143 1.08 16.16 12.92
C LEU A 143 1.49 17.56 12.44
N SER A 144 0.52 18.44 12.12
CA SER A 144 0.80 19.80 11.66
C SER A 144 1.37 20.72 12.76
N SER A 145 1.15 20.41 14.02
CA SER A 145 1.83 21.09 15.13
C SER A 145 3.31 20.71 15.25
N ARG A 146 3.71 19.56 14.71
CA ARG A 146 5.07 19.02 14.78
C ARG A 146 5.89 19.25 13.52
N CYS A 147 5.22 19.24 12.36
CA CYS A 147 5.88 19.42 11.07
C CYS A 147 4.97 20.21 10.13
N LYS A 148 5.54 21.18 9.42
CA LYS A 148 4.81 22.01 8.44
C LYS A 148 4.73 21.34 7.07
N ASN A 149 5.70 20.50 6.74
CA ASN A 149 5.80 19.84 5.45
C ASN A 149 5.13 18.47 5.51
N ILE A 150 3.87 18.41 5.07
CA ILE A 150 3.08 17.18 5.06
C ILE A 150 2.59 16.91 3.64
N VAL A 151 2.80 15.68 3.17
CA VAL A 151 2.21 15.14 1.94
C VAL A 151 1.28 14.01 2.31
N TYR A 152 0.05 14.08 1.83
CA TYR A 152 -0.92 13.00 1.96
C TYR A 152 -0.87 12.07 0.75
N THR A 153 -0.96 10.76 0.95
CA THR A 153 -1.14 9.78 -0.13
C THR A 153 -2.20 8.74 0.22
N GLY A 154 -3.04 8.40 -0.75
CA GLY A 154 -4.14 7.46 -0.56
C GLY A 154 -5.18 7.48 -1.68
N LEU A 155 -6.38 6.96 -1.38
CA LEU A 155 -7.48 6.82 -2.34
C LEU A 155 -8.61 7.85 -2.15
N ASN A 156 -8.55 8.65 -1.09
CA ASN A 156 -9.55 9.68 -0.81
C ASN A 156 -8.98 11.06 -1.15
N LYS A 157 -9.74 11.88 -1.88
CA LYS A 157 -9.45 13.31 -2.01
C LYS A 157 -9.73 13.98 -0.67
N ILE A 158 -8.77 14.73 -0.17
CA ILE A 158 -8.94 15.54 1.04
C ILE A 158 -9.21 17.00 0.69
N GLN A 159 -9.94 17.70 1.56
CA GLN A 159 -10.28 19.10 1.36
C GLN A 159 -9.27 20.04 2.04
N ASP A 160 -8.36 19.47 2.83
CA ASP A 160 -7.36 20.22 3.57
C ASP A 160 -6.23 20.73 2.64
N ASP A 161 -5.55 21.77 3.08
CA ASP A 161 -4.56 22.52 2.30
C ASP A 161 -3.15 21.91 2.39
N TYR A 162 -3.06 20.62 2.05
CA TYR A 162 -1.83 19.83 2.02
C TYR A 162 -1.58 19.28 0.62
N ASP A 163 -0.33 19.03 0.28
CA ASP A 163 0.02 18.31 -0.93
C ASP A 163 -0.59 16.91 -0.92
N GLN A 164 -1.12 16.50 -2.05
CA GLN A 164 -1.83 15.23 -2.19
C GLN A 164 -1.33 14.46 -3.40
N ILE A 165 -0.89 13.24 -3.16
CA ILE A 165 -0.61 12.27 -4.22
C ILE A 165 -1.64 11.15 -4.07
N ILE A 166 -2.61 11.12 -4.97
CA ILE A 166 -3.77 10.25 -4.83
C ILE A 166 -4.03 9.42 -6.08
N CYS A 167 -4.71 8.30 -5.89
CA CYS A 167 -5.48 7.65 -6.93
C CYS A 167 -6.96 7.77 -6.54
N ASP A 168 -7.83 8.18 -7.47
CA ASP A 168 -9.23 8.46 -7.15
C ASP A 168 -10.01 7.18 -6.85
N GLY A 169 -10.16 6.84 -5.56
CA GLY A 169 -10.90 5.66 -5.11
C GLY A 169 -12.40 5.70 -5.44
N TYR A 170 -12.99 6.92 -5.54
CA TYR A 170 -14.37 7.07 -5.98
C TYR A 170 -14.53 6.68 -7.45
N ALA A 171 -13.69 7.19 -8.32
CA ALA A 171 -13.70 6.86 -9.74
C ALA A 171 -13.33 5.38 -9.99
N ALA A 172 -12.39 4.82 -9.22
CA ALA A 172 -12.02 3.41 -9.26
C ALA A 172 -13.21 2.49 -8.91
N ALA A 173 -13.97 2.82 -7.86
CA ALA A 173 -15.18 2.09 -7.50
C ALA A 173 -16.27 2.18 -8.58
N GLN A 174 -16.46 3.36 -9.18
CA GLN A 174 -17.37 3.48 -10.32
C GLN A 174 -16.94 2.60 -11.50
N ALA A 175 -15.64 2.51 -11.78
CA ALA A 175 -15.13 1.65 -12.86
C ALA A 175 -15.41 0.17 -12.57
N ALA A 176 -15.22 -0.27 -11.31
CA ALA A 176 -15.55 -1.63 -10.89
C ALA A 176 -17.05 -1.95 -11.07
N VAL A 177 -17.94 -1.07 -10.62
CA VAL A 177 -19.41 -1.23 -10.77
C VAL A 177 -19.83 -1.19 -12.23
N LYS A 178 -19.30 -0.28 -13.04
CA LYS A 178 -19.55 -0.20 -14.48
C LYS A 178 -19.11 -1.47 -15.21
N HIS A 179 -17.99 -2.07 -14.80
CA HIS A 179 -17.55 -3.34 -15.35
C HIS A 179 -18.53 -4.46 -15.05
N LEU A 180 -19.01 -4.61 -13.81
CA LEU A 180 -20.03 -5.58 -13.46
C LEU A 180 -21.34 -5.34 -14.22
N HIS A 181 -21.77 -4.09 -14.36
CA HIS A 181 -22.96 -3.73 -15.12
C HIS A 181 -22.80 -4.06 -16.62
N PHE A 182 -21.62 -3.82 -17.21
CA PHE A 182 -21.31 -4.22 -18.59
C PHE A 182 -21.39 -5.74 -18.81
N LEU A 183 -21.11 -6.52 -17.75
CA LEU A 183 -21.28 -7.98 -17.75
C LEU A 183 -22.75 -8.42 -17.53
N GLY A 184 -23.68 -7.47 -17.36
CA GLY A 184 -25.11 -7.71 -17.21
C GLY A 184 -25.62 -7.80 -15.78
N HIS A 185 -24.75 -7.59 -14.77
CA HIS A 185 -25.18 -7.64 -13.38
C HIS A 185 -26.01 -6.41 -12.99
N THR A 186 -27.16 -6.66 -12.36
CA THR A 186 -28.05 -5.65 -11.76
C THR A 186 -28.28 -5.86 -10.26
N GLY A 187 -27.92 -7.05 -9.74
CA GLY A 187 -27.88 -7.35 -8.31
C GLY A 187 -26.44 -7.26 -7.81
N ILE A 188 -25.92 -6.03 -7.57
CA ILE A 188 -24.54 -5.81 -7.19
C ILE A 188 -24.46 -5.47 -5.70
N GLY A 189 -23.77 -6.30 -4.92
CA GLY A 189 -23.50 -6.07 -3.50
C GLY A 189 -22.21 -5.29 -3.25
N TYR A 190 -22.06 -4.78 -2.01
CA TYR A 190 -20.85 -4.13 -1.52
C TYR A 190 -20.42 -4.73 -0.19
N ILE A 191 -19.13 -5.01 -0.06
CA ILE A 191 -18.52 -5.43 1.20
C ILE A 191 -17.28 -4.58 1.47
N GLY A 192 -17.27 -3.87 2.60
CA GLY A 192 -16.17 -3.00 3.03
C GLY A 192 -16.63 -1.91 3.96
N GLU A 193 -15.73 -1.04 4.37
CA GLU A 193 -16.07 0.11 5.21
C GLU A 193 -16.91 1.13 4.45
N MET A 194 -17.85 1.75 5.16
CA MET A 194 -18.77 2.74 4.59
C MET A 194 -18.45 4.16 5.06
N SER A 195 -18.00 4.31 6.31
CA SER A 195 -17.78 5.62 6.92
C SER A 195 -16.54 6.32 6.33
N ASN A 196 -16.73 7.54 5.82
CA ASN A 196 -15.69 8.35 5.19
C ASN A 196 -14.90 7.58 4.11
N GLU A 197 -15.58 6.75 3.29
CA GLU A 197 -14.97 5.87 2.30
C GLU A 197 -15.39 6.28 0.88
N ALA A 198 -14.42 6.74 0.09
CA ALA A 198 -14.64 7.18 -1.29
C ALA A 198 -15.16 6.05 -2.18
N ARG A 199 -14.68 4.81 -1.98
CA ARG A 199 -15.08 3.64 -2.76
C ARG A 199 -16.54 3.28 -2.52
N TYR A 200 -16.99 3.35 -1.28
CA TYR A 200 -18.42 3.15 -0.96
C TYR A 200 -19.30 4.20 -1.65
N ARG A 201 -18.92 5.48 -1.59
CA ARG A 201 -19.66 6.55 -2.27
C ARG A 201 -19.67 6.33 -3.79
N GLY A 202 -18.51 5.98 -4.37
CA GLY A 202 -18.40 5.69 -5.80
C GLY A 202 -19.30 4.52 -6.24
N TYR A 203 -19.35 3.45 -5.44
CA TYR A 203 -20.27 2.33 -5.66
C TYR A 203 -21.73 2.80 -5.61
N TYR A 204 -22.14 3.46 -4.54
CA TYR A 204 -23.52 3.86 -4.30
C TYR A 204 -24.04 4.82 -5.39
N ASP A 205 -23.25 5.87 -5.68
CA ASP A 205 -23.60 6.86 -6.70
C ASP A 205 -23.63 6.25 -8.12
N CYS A 206 -22.73 5.29 -8.40
CA CYS A 206 -22.74 4.60 -9.67
C CYS A 206 -24.00 3.77 -9.87
N LEU A 207 -24.49 3.05 -8.86
CA LEU A 207 -25.76 2.33 -8.94
C LEU A 207 -26.92 3.28 -9.25
N LEU A 208 -26.99 4.45 -8.57
CA LEU A 208 -27.98 5.47 -8.84
C LEU A 208 -27.92 5.99 -10.28
N GLN A 209 -26.72 6.32 -10.78
CA GLN A 209 -26.50 6.81 -12.15
C GLN A 209 -26.94 5.78 -13.20
N LEU A 210 -26.67 4.51 -12.95
CA LEU A 210 -27.04 3.41 -13.83
C LEU A 210 -28.50 2.95 -13.64
N LYS A 211 -29.24 3.56 -12.70
CA LYS A 211 -30.61 3.18 -12.33
C LYS A 211 -30.71 1.71 -11.88
N ILE A 212 -29.66 1.19 -11.26
CA ILE A 212 -29.65 -0.15 -10.68
C ILE A 212 -30.29 -0.09 -9.30
N PRO A 213 -31.26 -0.95 -8.96
CA PRO A 213 -31.91 -0.99 -7.66
C PRO A 213 -30.88 -1.26 -6.54
N ILE A 214 -30.91 -0.44 -5.48
CA ILE A 214 -30.05 -0.61 -4.31
C ILE A 214 -30.76 -1.51 -3.31
N ASN A 215 -30.23 -2.72 -3.11
CA ASN A 215 -30.68 -3.60 -2.04
C ASN A 215 -29.77 -3.43 -0.80
N LYS A 216 -30.32 -2.84 0.26
CA LYS A 216 -29.56 -2.61 1.50
C LYS A 216 -29.05 -3.91 2.15
N ASN A 217 -29.73 -5.03 1.92
CA ASN A 217 -29.30 -6.34 2.41
C ASN A 217 -28.05 -6.87 1.70
N HIS A 218 -27.68 -6.28 0.56
CA HIS A 218 -26.45 -6.60 -0.17
C HIS A 218 -25.28 -5.68 0.18
N ILE A 219 -25.45 -4.76 1.15
CA ILE A 219 -24.43 -3.82 1.58
C ILE A 219 -24.00 -4.20 3.00
N ILE A 220 -22.75 -4.58 3.18
CA ILE A 220 -22.21 -5.00 4.48
C ILE A 220 -21.04 -4.10 4.84
N ASP A 221 -21.23 -3.34 5.94
CA ASP A 221 -20.16 -2.59 6.58
C ASP A 221 -19.28 -3.52 7.39
N THR A 222 -17.98 -3.54 7.08
CA THR A 222 -17.01 -4.40 7.75
C THR A 222 -15.60 -3.82 7.65
N THR A 223 -14.71 -4.24 8.56
CA THR A 223 -13.29 -3.90 8.50
C THR A 223 -12.66 -4.49 7.25
N GLN A 224 -11.75 -3.74 6.64
CA GLN A 224 -11.01 -4.19 5.47
C GLN A 224 -9.91 -5.20 5.87
N SER A 225 -10.32 -6.45 6.04
CA SER A 225 -9.48 -7.57 6.47
C SER A 225 -9.98 -8.89 5.86
N ILE A 226 -9.12 -9.91 5.80
CA ILE A 226 -9.52 -11.26 5.34
C ILE A 226 -10.65 -11.79 6.21
N LYS A 227 -10.55 -11.65 7.55
CA LYS A 227 -11.57 -12.08 8.49
C LYS A 227 -12.90 -11.37 8.27
N GLY A 228 -12.88 -10.02 8.17
CA GLY A 228 -14.07 -9.23 7.89
C GLY A 228 -14.73 -9.60 6.56
N GLY A 229 -13.92 -9.85 5.53
CA GLY A 229 -14.38 -10.33 4.23
C GLY A 229 -15.04 -11.69 4.31
N TYR A 230 -14.44 -12.64 5.03
CA TYR A 230 -14.98 -13.99 5.22
C TYR A 230 -16.33 -13.98 5.95
N GLU A 231 -16.40 -13.32 7.10
CA GLU A 231 -17.64 -13.20 7.89
C GLU A 231 -18.75 -12.51 7.08
N SER A 232 -18.40 -11.48 6.31
CA SER A 232 -19.33 -10.76 5.44
C SER A 232 -19.78 -11.57 4.24
N GLY A 233 -18.88 -12.40 3.66
CA GLY A 233 -19.19 -13.33 2.59
C GLY A 233 -20.22 -14.38 3.02
N LEU A 234 -20.11 -14.93 4.22
CA LEU A 234 -21.15 -15.82 4.78
C LEU A 234 -22.46 -15.08 5.04
N LYS A 235 -22.39 -13.87 5.59
CA LYS A 235 -23.56 -13.06 5.93
C LYS A 235 -24.37 -12.69 4.70
N ILE A 236 -23.74 -12.27 3.60
CA ILE A 236 -24.44 -11.79 2.40
C ILE A 236 -25.29 -12.87 1.74
N LEU A 237 -24.90 -14.14 1.90
CA LEU A 237 -25.67 -15.29 1.39
C LEU A 237 -26.96 -15.56 2.16
N THR A 238 -27.04 -15.11 3.43
CA THR A 238 -28.16 -15.41 4.32
C THR A 238 -29.06 -14.19 4.59
N THR A 239 -28.57 -12.98 4.27
CA THR A 239 -29.28 -11.73 4.58
C THR A 239 -30.47 -11.46 3.65
N SER A 240 -30.49 -12.05 2.46
CA SER A 240 -31.55 -11.90 1.46
C SER A 240 -32.00 -13.23 0.93
N SER A 241 -33.29 -13.36 0.61
CA SER A 241 -33.84 -14.53 -0.11
C SER A 241 -33.24 -14.66 -1.53
N GLN A 242 -32.72 -13.59 -2.08
CA GLN A 242 -32.01 -13.55 -3.35
C GLN A 242 -30.63 -12.90 -3.12
N PRO A 243 -29.55 -13.67 -3.10
CA PRO A 243 -28.20 -13.13 -2.98
C PRO A 243 -27.83 -12.27 -4.20
N PRO A 244 -26.85 -11.37 -4.09
CA PRO A 244 -26.38 -10.58 -5.23
C PRO A 244 -25.75 -11.50 -6.28
N THR A 245 -25.84 -11.11 -7.56
CA THR A 245 -25.16 -11.82 -8.65
C THR A 245 -23.71 -11.41 -8.83
N ALA A 246 -23.34 -10.28 -8.21
CA ALA A 246 -21.96 -9.80 -8.15
C ALA A 246 -21.68 -9.05 -6.85
N ILE A 247 -20.44 -9.11 -6.37
CA ILE A 247 -19.99 -8.42 -5.17
C ILE A 247 -18.80 -7.54 -5.53
N PHE A 248 -18.90 -6.25 -5.21
CA PHE A 248 -17.77 -5.34 -5.19
C PHE A 248 -17.22 -5.25 -3.76
N CYS A 249 -15.99 -5.70 -3.58
CA CYS A 249 -15.26 -5.58 -2.32
C CYS A 249 -14.40 -4.32 -2.32
N ALA A 250 -14.38 -3.59 -1.20
CA ALA A 250 -13.66 -2.32 -1.11
C ALA A 250 -12.16 -2.46 -1.40
N ASN A 251 -11.55 -3.61 -1.05
CA ASN A 251 -10.16 -3.94 -1.35
C ASN A 251 -9.96 -5.44 -1.56
N ASP A 252 -8.78 -5.82 -2.06
CA ASP A 252 -8.45 -7.21 -2.39
C ASP A 252 -8.41 -8.13 -1.18
N ILE A 253 -7.91 -7.65 -0.02
CA ILE A 253 -7.86 -8.45 1.20
C ILE A 253 -9.26 -8.87 1.63
N THR A 254 -10.22 -7.95 1.57
CA THR A 254 -11.63 -8.24 1.83
C THR A 254 -12.18 -9.23 0.79
N ALA A 255 -11.86 -9.04 -0.50
CA ALA A 255 -12.30 -9.94 -1.56
C ALA A 255 -11.78 -11.37 -1.40
N ILE A 256 -10.52 -11.54 -0.97
CA ILE A 256 -9.93 -12.85 -0.68
C ILE A 256 -10.73 -13.58 0.42
N GLY A 257 -11.10 -12.85 1.47
CA GLY A 257 -11.98 -13.39 2.51
C GLY A 257 -13.36 -13.79 1.98
N VAL A 258 -13.96 -12.95 1.13
CA VAL A 258 -15.25 -13.24 0.48
C VAL A 258 -15.16 -14.46 -0.41
N ILE A 259 -14.13 -14.57 -1.26
CA ILE A 259 -13.90 -15.74 -2.13
C ILE A 259 -13.87 -17.01 -1.28
N LYS A 260 -13.10 -17.02 -0.20
CA LYS A 260 -13.02 -18.17 0.70
C LYS A 260 -14.38 -18.53 1.32
N ALA A 261 -15.18 -17.56 1.74
CA ALA A 261 -16.50 -17.77 2.29
C ALA A 261 -17.48 -18.37 1.27
N LEU A 262 -17.44 -17.88 0.01
CA LEU A 262 -18.25 -18.40 -1.07
C LEU A 262 -17.85 -19.84 -1.43
N GLU A 263 -16.55 -20.16 -1.51
CA GLU A 263 -16.06 -21.52 -1.74
C GLU A 263 -16.53 -22.50 -0.64
N ASP A 264 -16.37 -22.13 0.63
CA ASP A 264 -16.80 -22.96 1.76
C ASP A 264 -18.34 -23.19 1.74
N SER A 265 -19.07 -22.22 1.21
CA SER A 265 -20.52 -22.30 0.99
C SER A 265 -20.92 -22.99 -0.31
N LYS A 266 -19.94 -23.53 -1.09
CA LYS A 266 -20.14 -24.19 -2.38
C LYS A 266 -20.77 -23.31 -3.46
N VAL A 267 -20.64 -22.00 -3.33
CA VAL A 267 -21.05 -21.00 -4.33
C VAL A 267 -19.93 -20.85 -5.38
N LYS A 268 -20.25 -21.01 -6.63
CA LYS A 268 -19.28 -20.99 -7.72
C LYS A 268 -18.96 -19.57 -8.16
N ILE A 269 -17.69 -19.21 -8.15
CA ILE A 269 -17.17 -17.93 -8.65
C ILE A 269 -16.52 -18.22 -10.02
N PRO A 270 -16.87 -17.52 -11.09
CA PRO A 270 -17.86 -16.44 -11.19
C PRO A 270 -19.27 -16.94 -11.61
N ALA A 271 -19.51 -18.26 -11.67
CA ALA A 271 -20.73 -18.81 -12.29
C ALA A 271 -22.02 -18.43 -11.57
N ASP A 272 -22.00 -18.38 -10.23
CA ASP A 272 -23.14 -18.00 -9.40
C ASP A 272 -23.01 -16.55 -8.94
N ILE A 273 -21.81 -16.14 -8.48
CA ILE A 273 -21.51 -14.79 -8.02
C ILE A 273 -20.16 -14.33 -8.58
N SER A 274 -20.14 -13.17 -9.26
CA SER A 274 -18.92 -12.50 -9.67
C SER A 274 -18.33 -11.68 -8.51
N VAL A 275 -16.98 -11.62 -8.40
CA VAL A 275 -16.28 -10.85 -7.36
C VAL A 275 -15.26 -9.92 -8.00
N ILE A 276 -15.31 -8.63 -7.66
CA ILE A 276 -14.34 -7.61 -8.07
C ILE A 276 -13.89 -6.77 -6.89
N SER A 277 -12.66 -6.25 -6.94
CA SER A 277 -12.09 -5.43 -5.87
C SER A 277 -11.19 -4.32 -6.40
N ILE A 278 -10.48 -3.65 -5.48
CA ILE A 278 -9.50 -2.60 -5.76
C ILE A 278 -8.21 -2.96 -5.02
N ASP A 279 -7.07 -2.55 -5.56
CA ASP A 279 -5.68 -2.50 -5.12
C ASP A 279 -4.73 -3.28 -6.04
N ASN A 280 -5.15 -4.41 -6.60
CA ASN A 280 -4.35 -5.35 -7.39
C ASN A 280 -3.06 -5.75 -6.65
N ILE A 281 -3.21 -6.29 -5.43
CA ILE A 281 -2.09 -6.88 -4.69
C ILE A 281 -1.66 -8.21 -5.35
N GLU A 282 -0.45 -8.65 -5.07
CA GLU A 282 0.13 -9.87 -5.67
C GLU A 282 -0.75 -11.11 -5.48
N MET A 283 -1.38 -11.23 -4.31
CA MET A 283 -2.26 -12.37 -3.97
C MET A 283 -3.45 -12.54 -4.93
N CYS A 284 -3.86 -11.50 -5.67
CA CYS A 284 -4.92 -11.61 -6.69
C CYS A 284 -4.60 -12.65 -7.78
N GLN A 285 -3.32 -12.96 -7.98
CA GLN A 285 -2.82 -13.92 -8.97
C GLN A 285 -2.65 -15.34 -8.41
N PHE A 286 -2.91 -15.53 -7.12
CA PHE A 286 -2.71 -16.83 -6.43
C PHE A 286 -3.98 -17.37 -5.78
N VAL A 287 -5.08 -16.60 -5.78
CA VAL A 287 -6.39 -17.10 -5.38
C VAL A 287 -7.10 -17.80 -6.55
N SER A 288 -8.02 -18.70 -6.27
CA SER A 288 -8.82 -19.39 -7.27
C SER A 288 -10.31 -19.08 -7.05
N PRO A 289 -11.01 -18.53 -8.07
CA PRO A 289 -10.47 -18.04 -9.34
C PRO A 289 -9.57 -16.80 -9.17
N LEU A 290 -8.73 -16.52 -10.18
CA LEU A 290 -7.88 -15.33 -10.20
C LEU A 290 -8.73 -14.06 -10.07
N LEU A 291 -8.39 -13.18 -9.09
CA LEU A 291 -9.24 -12.04 -8.72
C LEU A 291 -9.12 -10.88 -9.71
N THR A 292 -10.22 -10.48 -10.30
CA THR A 292 -10.39 -9.23 -11.07
C THR A 292 -10.32 -8.05 -10.12
N SER A 293 -9.42 -7.09 -10.37
CA SER A 293 -9.19 -5.97 -9.47
C SER A 293 -8.84 -4.69 -10.23
N ILE A 294 -9.15 -3.54 -9.65
CA ILE A 294 -8.65 -2.25 -10.12
C ILE A 294 -7.22 -2.07 -9.60
N ASP A 295 -6.26 -1.97 -10.51
CA ASP A 295 -4.86 -1.72 -10.18
C ASP A 295 -4.62 -0.26 -9.79
N ILE A 296 -4.15 -0.09 -8.58
CA ILE A 296 -3.70 1.21 -8.05
C ILE A 296 -2.18 1.26 -8.19
N PRO A 297 -1.60 2.31 -8.81
CA PRO A 297 -0.16 2.40 -9.05
C PRO A 297 0.60 2.78 -7.77
N LYS A 298 0.77 1.79 -6.89
CA LYS A 298 1.36 1.92 -5.55
C LYS A 298 2.77 2.48 -5.58
N GLU A 299 3.57 2.05 -6.56
CA GLU A 299 4.94 2.54 -6.75
C GLU A 299 4.96 4.04 -7.10
N ASP A 300 4.08 4.47 -8.00
CA ASP A 300 3.99 5.89 -8.38
C ASP A 300 3.48 6.76 -7.23
N LEU A 301 2.51 6.27 -6.43
CA LEU A 301 2.04 6.97 -5.24
C LEU A 301 3.20 7.24 -4.27
N GLY A 302 4.00 6.23 -3.93
CA GLY A 302 5.14 6.38 -3.03
C GLY A 302 6.23 7.28 -3.61
N ARG A 303 6.59 7.08 -4.87
CA ARG A 303 7.61 7.84 -5.57
C ARG A 303 7.28 9.33 -5.67
N PHE A 304 6.06 9.67 -6.08
CA PHE A 304 5.64 11.07 -6.16
C PHE A 304 5.47 11.71 -4.78
N ALA A 305 5.04 10.95 -3.76
CA ALA A 305 4.93 11.48 -2.41
C ALA A 305 6.30 11.98 -1.89
N VAL A 306 7.36 11.20 -2.08
CA VAL A 306 8.72 11.63 -1.69
C VAL A 306 9.17 12.85 -2.48
N ARG A 307 8.98 12.86 -3.79
CA ARG A 307 9.40 13.98 -4.65
C ARG A 307 8.73 15.28 -4.23
N THR A 308 7.40 15.25 -4.14
CA THR A 308 6.62 16.43 -3.76
C THR A 308 6.98 16.92 -2.36
N LEU A 309 7.24 15.99 -1.42
CA LEU A 309 7.66 16.36 -0.07
C LEU A 309 9.03 17.03 -0.04
N LEU A 310 10.02 16.51 -0.78
CA LEU A 310 11.35 17.11 -0.87
C LEU A 310 11.31 18.47 -1.55
N ASP A 311 10.57 18.62 -2.66
CA ASP A 311 10.37 19.90 -3.35
C ASP A 311 9.74 20.96 -2.41
N ARG A 312 8.82 20.53 -1.51
CA ARG A 312 8.26 21.43 -0.48
C ARG A 312 9.27 21.78 0.60
N ILE A 313 10.06 20.84 1.08
CA ILE A 313 11.11 21.07 2.10
C ILE A 313 12.15 22.04 1.56
N ASP A 314 12.55 21.88 0.30
CA ASP A 314 13.55 22.76 -0.37
C ASP A 314 12.98 24.14 -0.76
N GLY A 315 11.65 24.29 -0.71
CA GLY A 315 10.96 25.54 -1.03
C GLY A 315 10.73 25.78 -2.51
N ASP A 316 10.82 24.74 -3.35
CA ASP A 316 10.63 24.80 -4.79
C ASP A 316 9.18 25.09 -5.17
N HIS A 317 8.23 24.78 -4.25
CA HIS A 317 6.85 25.22 -4.38
C HIS A 317 6.27 25.68 -3.04
N ARG A 318 5.31 26.64 -3.11
CA ARG A 318 4.61 27.20 -1.94
C ARG A 318 3.10 26.95 -1.97
N ILE A 319 2.55 26.72 -3.15
CA ILE A 319 1.14 26.37 -3.36
C ILE A 319 0.93 24.89 -3.06
N THR A 320 -0.29 24.52 -2.71
CA THR A 320 -0.69 23.12 -2.56
C THR A 320 -0.73 22.42 -3.91
N ILE A 321 -0.07 21.28 -4.03
CA ILE A 321 -0.01 20.46 -5.23
C ILE A 321 -0.90 19.22 -5.04
N LYS A 322 -1.72 18.95 -6.08
CA LYS A 322 -2.52 17.71 -6.15
C LYS A 322 -2.13 16.94 -7.41
N ILE A 323 -1.55 15.76 -7.19
CA ILE A 323 -1.23 14.81 -8.26
C ILE A 323 -2.20 13.65 -8.16
N GLU A 324 -2.94 13.40 -9.23
CA GLU A 324 -3.82 12.24 -9.36
C GLU A 324 -3.20 11.25 -10.34
N VAL A 325 -2.88 10.04 -9.86
CA VAL A 325 -2.33 8.97 -10.69
C VAL A 325 -3.47 8.09 -11.21
N PRO A 326 -3.43 7.67 -12.50
CA PRO A 326 -4.50 6.88 -13.09
C PRO A 326 -4.46 5.44 -12.60
N PHE A 327 -5.63 4.82 -12.46
CA PHE A 327 -5.81 3.39 -12.21
C PHE A 327 -6.08 2.61 -13.50
N LYS A 328 -6.04 1.26 -13.43
CA LYS A 328 -6.39 0.35 -14.52
C LYS A 328 -7.26 -0.80 -14.02
N LEU A 329 -8.21 -1.25 -14.82
CA LEU A 329 -8.90 -2.51 -14.58
C LEU A 329 -8.01 -3.68 -15.05
N ILE A 330 -7.76 -4.63 -14.15
CA ILE A 330 -7.10 -5.90 -14.45
C ILE A 330 -8.17 -7.00 -14.42
N ASN A 331 -8.66 -7.34 -15.60
CA ASN A 331 -9.67 -8.38 -15.75
C ASN A 331 -9.02 -9.77 -15.67
N ARG A 332 -9.58 -10.64 -14.80
CA ARG A 332 -9.14 -12.01 -14.59
C ARG A 332 -10.35 -12.96 -14.63
N GLU A 333 -10.40 -13.95 -13.73
CA GLU A 333 -11.36 -15.06 -13.78
C GLU A 333 -12.57 -14.89 -12.87
N SER A 334 -12.50 -14.01 -11.86
CA SER A 334 -13.52 -13.87 -10.82
C SER A 334 -14.79 -13.14 -11.26
N CYS A 335 -14.84 -12.63 -12.50
CA CYS A 335 -16.01 -11.99 -13.09
C CYS A 335 -16.41 -12.65 -14.41
N ALA A 336 -17.70 -12.86 -14.65
CA ALA A 336 -18.23 -13.36 -15.90
C ALA A 336 -19.55 -12.66 -16.29
N ARG A 337 -19.95 -12.79 -17.54
CA ARG A 337 -21.30 -12.37 -17.96
C ARG A 337 -22.35 -13.18 -17.22
N ILE A 338 -23.41 -12.50 -16.75
CA ILE A 338 -24.56 -13.19 -16.19
C ILE A 338 -25.19 -14.09 -17.26
N LYS A 339 -25.50 -15.32 -16.91
CA LYS A 339 -26.23 -16.20 -17.76
C LYS A 339 -27.70 -15.79 -17.74
N THR A 340 -28.23 -15.33 -18.86
CA THR A 340 -29.64 -15.05 -19.08
C THR A 340 -30.45 -16.33 -19.13
#